data_1e35f3528e273a9c20c15491a09866f6
#
_entry.id   1e35f3528e273a9c20c15491a09866f6
#
_cell.length_a   1.000
_cell.length_b   1.000
_cell.length_c   1.000
_cell.angle_alpha   90.00
_cell.angle_beta   90.00
_cell.angle_gamma   90.00
#
_symmetry.space_group_name_H-M   'P 1'
#
loop_
_entity.id
_entity.type
_entity.pdbx_description
1 polymer ?
#
loop_
_entity_poly.entity_id
_entity_poly.type
_entity_poly.pdbx_seq_one_letter_code
_entity_poly.pdbx_strand_id
1 'polypeptide(L)'
;MLKFFSIFFYLIIILTNNLNAKENIMILKLKDGDVKIEMFPDVAPNHVKRIKELANSGKYDNVVFHRVIDGFMAQTGDVKFGNSSSSDFNLRMAGM
;
A
#
# COMPACT_ATOMS: atom_id res chain seq x y z
N MET A 1 -32.28 13.48 26.79
CA MET A 1 -31.04 12.72 26.99
C MET A 1 -30.88 11.56 26.03
N LEU A 2 -31.87 10.72 25.84
CA LEU A 2 -31.82 9.59 24.91
C LEU A 2 -31.60 9.98 23.43
N LYS A 3 -32.14 11.12 22.99
CA LYS A 3 -31.97 11.63 21.63
C LYS A 3 -30.52 12.11 21.33
N PHE A 4 -29.79 12.60 22.32
CA PHE A 4 -28.40 13.02 22.20
C PHE A 4 -27.45 11.82 22.05
N PHE A 5 -27.70 10.73 22.77
CA PHE A 5 -26.92 9.51 22.69
C PHE A 5 -27.04 8.84 21.31
N SER A 6 -28.22 8.85 20.71
CA SER A 6 -28.48 8.28 19.40
C SER A 6 -27.73 9.01 18.29
N ILE A 7 -27.68 10.34 18.33
CA ILE A 7 -26.96 11.17 17.34
C ILE A 7 -25.45 10.97 17.46
N PHE A 8 -24.91 10.87 18.66
CA PHE A 8 -23.49 10.64 18.90
C PHE A 8 -23.04 9.27 18.41
N PHE A 9 -23.85 8.24 18.61
CA PHE A 9 -23.58 6.89 18.12
C PHE A 9 -23.56 6.82 16.59
N TYR A 10 -24.45 7.55 15.93
CA TYR A 10 -24.51 7.64 14.46
C TYR A 10 -23.28 8.32 13.88
N LEU A 11 -22.76 9.35 14.52
CA LEU A 11 -21.55 10.05 14.11
C LEU A 11 -20.31 9.15 14.17
N ILE A 12 -20.19 8.29 15.19
CA ILE A 12 -19.09 7.34 15.33
C ILE A 12 -19.11 6.30 14.20
N ILE A 13 -20.28 5.83 13.78
CA ILE A 13 -20.42 4.87 12.66
C ILE A 13 -19.94 5.49 11.34
N ILE A 14 -20.25 6.76 11.07
CA ILE A 14 -19.80 7.47 9.88
C ILE A 14 -18.28 7.62 9.87
N LEU A 15 -17.67 7.92 11.02
CA LEU A 15 -16.21 8.03 11.14
C LEU A 15 -15.51 6.68 10.90
N THR A 16 -16.07 5.57 11.36
CA THR A 16 -15.51 4.23 11.13
C THR A 16 -15.54 3.84 9.66
N ASN A 17 -16.60 4.18 8.94
CA ASN A 17 -16.69 3.92 7.51
C ASN A 17 -15.66 4.72 6.70
N ASN A 18 -15.39 5.97 7.09
CA ASN A 18 -14.36 6.80 6.47
C ASN A 18 -12.95 6.26 6.72
N LEU A 19 -12.68 5.71 7.90
CA LEU A 19 -11.41 5.06 8.21
C LEU A 19 -11.20 3.81 7.37
N ASN A 20 -12.23 2.98 7.18
CA ASN A 20 -12.15 1.78 6.34
C ASN A 20 -11.84 2.12 4.87
N ALA A 21 -12.42 3.20 4.34
CA ALA A 21 -12.14 3.66 2.99
C ALA A 21 -10.67 4.09 2.83
N LYS A 22 -10.06 4.74 3.84
CA LYS A 22 -8.65 5.13 3.85
C LYS A 22 -7.71 3.93 3.92
N GLU A 23 -8.10 2.85 4.60
CA GLU A 23 -7.29 1.64 4.72
C GLU A 23 -7.08 0.90 3.41
N ASN A 24 -7.89 1.17 2.39
CA ASN A 24 -7.82 0.52 1.09
C ASN A 24 -7.07 1.36 0.04
N ILE A 25 -6.42 2.43 0.45
CA ILE A 25 -5.63 3.29 -0.43
C ILE A 25 -4.17 3.20 -0.01
N MET A 26 -3.31 2.80 -0.95
CA MET A 26 -1.87 2.84 -0.78
C MET A 26 -1.30 4.04 -1.52
N ILE A 27 -0.41 4.79 -0.89
CA ILE A 27 0.30 5.90 -1.51
C ILE A 27 1.69 5.43 -1.91
N LEU A 28 1.97 5.43 -3.19
CA LEU A 28 3.29 5.15 -3.73
C LEU A 28 4.04 6.48 -3.87
N LYS A 29 4.99 6.71 -2.97
CA LYS A 29 5.78 7.95 -2.94
C LYS A 29 6.98 7.81 -3.85
N LEU A 30 6.94 8.49 -4.98
CA LEU A 30 8.00 8.52 -5.97
C LEU A 30 8.72 9.87 -5.97
N LYS A 31 9.90 9.91 -6.59
CA LYS A 31 10.70 11.12 -6.72
C LYS A 31 9.91 12.29 -7.36
N ASP A 32 9.10 11.99 -8.36
CA ASP A 32 8.39 12.99 -9.16
C ASP A 32 6.95 13.23 -8.71
N GLY A 33 6.51 12.58 -7.65
CA GLY A 33 5.17 12.76 -7.09
C GLY A 33 4.58 11.47 -6.53
N ASP A 34 3.40 11.60 -5.94
CA ASP A 34 2.70 10.49 -5.30
C ASP A 34 1.71 9.86 -6.26
N VAL A 35 1.61 8.53 -6.21
CA VAL A 35 0.58 7.77 -6.92
C VAL A 35 -0.35 7.15 -5.89
N LYS A 36 -1.66 7.39 -6.04
CA LYS A 36 -2.69 6.75 -5.21
C LYS A 36 -3.12 5.45 -5.87
N ILE A 37 -3.05 4.37 -5.11
CA ILE A 37 -3.47 3.04 -5.54
C ILE A 37 -4.65 2.61 -4.69
N GLU A 38 -5.80 2.45 -5.33
CA GLU A 38 -6.98 1.88 -4.68
C GLU A 38 -6.90 0.35 -4.73
N MET A 39 -7.03 -0.26 -3.56
CA MET A 39 -7.01 -1.72 -3.42
C MET A 39 -8.44 -2.25 -3.24
N PHE A 40 -8.68 -3.45 -3.76
CA PHE A 40 -9.99 -4.09 -3.73
C PHE A 40 -9.95 -5.38 -2.91
N PRO A 41 -10.10 -5.31 -1.57
CA PRO A 41 -10.03 -6.50 -0.72
C PRO A 41 -11.14 -7.51 -1.00
N ASP A 42 -12.28 -7.07 -1.55
CA ASP A 42 -13.37 -7.97 -1.92
C ASP A 42 -13.00 -8.87 -3.11
N VAL A 43 -12.13 -8.37 -4.00
CA VAL A 43 -11.67 -9.10 -5.19
C VAL A 43 -10.45 -9.94 -4.89
N ALA A 44 -9.49 -9.41 -4.14
CA ALA A 44 -8.22 -10.06 -3.86
C ALA A 44 -7.82 -9.90 -2.38
N PRO A 45 -8.53 -10.58 -1.45
CA PRO A 45 -8.34 -10.36 -0.02
C PRO A 45 -6.92 -10.69 0.47
N ASN A 46 -6.34 -11.78 0.00
CA ASN A 46 -5.01 -12.22 0.44
C ASN A 46 -3.90 -11.32 -0.10
N HIS A 47 -4.01 -10.88 -1.34
CA HIS A 47 -3.04 -9.96 -1.94
C HIS A 47 -3.09 -8.58 -1.27
N VAL A 48 -4.27 -8.05 -1.03
CA VAL A 48 -4.44 -6.76 -0.36
C VAL A 48 -3.90 -6.83 1.07
N LYS A 49 -4.21 -7.90 1.80
CA LYS A 49 -3.69 -8.11 3.16
C LYS A 49 -2.17 -8.10 3.17
N ARG A 50 -1.53 -8.83 2.26
CA ARG A 50 -0.07 -8.93 2.19
C ARG A 50 0.58 -7.58 1.84
N ILE A 51 0.03 -6.85 0.88
CA ILE A 51 0.54 -5.53 0.51
C ILE A 51 0.43 -4.55 1.69
N LYS A 52 -0.68 -4.57 2.42
CA LYS A 52 -0.84 -3.74 3.62
C LYS A 52 0.19 -4.08 4.71
N GLU A 53 0.44 -5.35 4.94
CA GLU A 53 1.45 -5.80 5.91
C GLU A 53 2.84 -5.28 5.56
N LEU A 54 3.22 -5.40 4.30
CA LEU A 54 4.53 -4.95 3.82
C LEU A 54 4.66 -3.43 3.85
N ALA A 55 3.62 -2.70 3.42
CA ALA A 55 3.61 -1.25 3.45
C ALA A 55 3.67 -0.70 4.87
N ASN A 56 2.85 -1.24 5.78
CA ASN A 56 2.77 -0.77 7.17
C ASN A 56 4.03 -1.11 7.98
N SER A 57 4.74 -2.16 7.62
CA SER A 57 6.00 -2.53 8.27
C SER A 57 7.23 -1.85 7.66
N GLY A 58 7.06 -0.96 6.68
CA GLY A 58 8.15 -0.25 6.03
C GLY A 58 8.98 -1.08 5.06
N LYS A 59 8.52 -2.27 4.68
CA LYS A 59 9.27 -3.18 3.80
C LYS A 59 9.41 -2.68 2.38
N TYR A 60 8.52 -1.79 1.94
CA TYR A 60 8.61 -1.19 0.60
C TYR A 60 9.49 0.06 0.55
N ASP A 61 9.95 0.57 1.69
CA ASP A 61 10.82 1.74 1.73
C ASP A 61 12.15 1.44 1.03
N ASN A 62 12.58 2.33 0.14
CA ASN A 62 13.81 2.18 -0.66
C ASN A 62 13.83 0.98 -1.63
N VAL A 63 12.67 0.41 -1.93
CA VAL A 63 12.56 -0.63 -2.96
C VAL A 63 12.52 0.03 -4.33
N VAL A 64 13.43 -0.38 -5.21
CA VAL A 64 13.60 0.21 -6.54
C VAL A 64 12.66 -0.42 -7.57
N PHE A 65 12.44 0.31 -8.67
CA PHE A 65 11.89 -0.27 -9.90
C PHE A 65 13.05 -0.98 -10.63
N HIS A 66 13.11 -2.29 -10.47
CA HIS A 66 14.23 -3.09 -10.97
C HIS A 66 14.13 -3.43 -12.45
N ARG A 67 12.98 -3.18 -13.08
CA ARG A 67 12.77 -3.43 -14.52
C ARG A 67 11.79 -2.40 -15.07
N VAL A 68 12.26 -1.63 -16.04
CA VAL A 68 11.45 -0.62 -16.73
C VAL A 68 11.64 -0.81 -18.24
N ILE A 69 10.54 -1.06 -18.94
CA ILE A 69 10.56 -1.23 -20.41
C ILE A 69 9.62 -0.20 -21.00
N ASP A 70 10.18 0.72 -21.79
CA ASP A 70 9.41 1.79 -22.43
C ASP A 70 8.28 1.23 -23.29
N GLY A 71 7.10 1.82 -23.16
CA GLY A 71 5.90 1.38 -23.88
C GLY A 71 5.30 0.06 -23.39
N PHE A 72 5.86 -0.55 -22.36
CA PHE A 72 5.39 -1.84 -21.85
C PHE A 72 5.04 -1.79 -20.34
N MET A 73 6.04 -1.66 -19.45
CA MET A 73 5.80 -1.79 -18.02
C MET A 73 6.93 -1.23 -17.15
N ALA A 74 6.62 -1.00 -15.90
CA ALA A 74 7.58 -0.77 -14.82
C ALA A 74 7.29 -1.77 -13.70
N GLN A 75 8.31 -2.48 -13.25
CA GLN A 75 8.20 -3.53 -12.24
C GLN A 75 8.96 -3.16 -10.98
N THR A 76 8.32 -3.36 -9.83
CA THR A 76 8.86 -3.08 -8.51
C THR A 76 8.26 -4.03 -7.48
N GLY A 77 8.71 -3.95 -6.24
CA GLY A 77 8.09 -4.65 -5.11
C GLY A 77 8.91 -5.81 -4.56
N ASP A 78 10.13 -6.04 -5.05
CA ASP A 78 11.00 -7.07 -4.46
C ASP A 78 11.65 -6.52 -3.18
N VAL A 79 11.11 -6.91 -2.04
CA VAL A 79 11.55 -6.41 -0.72
C VAL A 79 12.87 -7.02 -0.26
N LYS A 80 13.29 -8.14 -0.83
CA LYS A 80 14.53 -8.81 -0.48
C LYS A 80 15.70 -8.30 -1.31
N PHE A 81 15.61 -8.43 -2.63
CA PHE A 81 16.70 -8.09 -3.54
C PHE A 81 16.61 -6.70 -4.15
N GLY A 82 15.44 -6.08 -4.06
CA GLY A 82 15.17 -4.77 -4.65
C GLY A 82 15.29 -3.58 -3.70
N ASN A 83 15.60 -3.80 -2.42
CA ASN A 83 15.78 -2.73 -1.45
C ASN A 83 17.21 -2.19 -1.50
N SER A 84 17.37 -0.96 -2.00
CA SER A 84 18.68 -0.33 -2.18
C SER A 84 19.44 -0.07 -0.88
N SER A 85 18.76 -0.08 0.26
CA SER A 85 19.37 0.10 1.58
C SER A 85 19.72 -1.22 2.27
N SER A 86 19.37 -2.35 1.68
CA SER A 86 19.62 -3.68 2.23
C SER A 86 20.98 -4.23 1.79
N SER A 87 21.62 -4.99 2.67
CA SER A 87 22.84 -5.77 2.33
C SER A 87 22.57 -6.86 1.28
N ASP A 88 21.30 -7.28 1.13
CA ASP A 88 20.89 -8.29 0.15
C ASP A 88 20.60 -7.70 -1.23
N PHE A 89 20.71 -6.39 -1.41
CA PHE A 89 20.40 -5.72 -2.67
C PHE A 89 21.17 -6.33 -3.85
N ASN A 90 20.43 -6.84 -4.83
CA ASN A 90 21.00 -7.51 -5.99
C ASN A 90 20.05 -7.41 -7.19
N LEU A 91 20.37 -6.54 -8.14
CA LEU A 91 19.50 -6.30 -9.29
C LEU A 91 19.37 -7.52 -10.22
N ARG A 92 20.32 -8.44 -10.21
CA ARG A 92 20.24 -9.67 -11.02
C ARG A 92 19.21 -10.64 -10.46
N MET A 93 19.00 -10.61 -9.15
CA MET A 93 18.07 -11.51 -8.45
C MET A 93 16.68 -10.89 -8.28
N ALA A 94 16.57 -9.56 -8.37
CA ALA A 94 15.32 -8.87 -8.18
C ALA A 94 14.25 -9.34 -9.18
N GLY A 95 13.09 -9.73 -8.67
CA GLY A 95 11.97 -10.19 -9.47
C GLY A 95 12.06 -11.65 -9.92
N MET A 96 13.06 -12.38 -9.49
CA MET A 96 13.22 -13.80 -9.86
C MET A 96 12.35 -14.75 -9.04
#